data_2abcf0711c7d8f50130e17305eaec442
#
_entry.id   2abcf0711c7d8f50130e17305eaec442
#
_cell.length_a   1.000
_cell.length_b   1.000
_cell.length_c   1.000
_cell.angle_alpha   90.00
_cell.angle_beta   90.00
_cell.angle_gamma   90.00
#
_symmetry.space_group_name_H-M   'P 1'
#
loop_
_entity.id
_entity.type
_entity.pdbx_description
1 polymer ?
#
loop_
_entity_poly.entity_id
_entity_poly.type
_entity_poly.pdbx_seq_one_letter_code
_entity_poly.pdbx_strand_id
1 'polypeptide(L)'
;PLFRRGVIQLLKMDPSFNVVAEAGDFEAAMVAVRERDPDIVLLDLNMKHTSGVEILTAIKTFDPSIRVIMLTVSDSPSDLLQCFQNGADGYLLKDQEPEQILEDIQKAAKGQTVLSASMNQALAECLREESFSKERRVSELTEREKSVLKLIAQGKTNKEIGKALEISDGTVKVHVKHVLHKLSFRSRVEAAVWAKEQKNL
;
A
#
# COMPACT_ATOMS: atom_id res chain seq x y z
N PRO A 1 9.07 -5.53 -20.17
CA PRO A 1 8.20 -6.61 -20.70
C PRO A 1 8.53 -7.98 -20.14
N LEU A 2 9.84 -8.39 -20.09
CA LEU A 2 10.22 -9.74 -19.65
C LEU A 2 9.96 -9.92 -18.13
N PHE A 3 10.43 -9.02 -17.32
CA PHE A 3 10.24 -9.06 -15.86
C PHE A 3 8.74 -9.10 -15.50
N ARG A 4 7.90 -8.24 -16.10
CA ARG A 4 6.46 -8.23 -15.87
C ARG A 4 5.80 -9.58 -16.16
N ARG A 5 6.18 -10.23 -17.27
CA ARG A 5 5.70 -11.57 -17.60
C ARG A 5 6.15 -12.62 -16.57
N GLY A 6 7.39 -12.54 -16.10
CA GLY A 6 7.90 -13.41 -15.03
C GLY A 6 7.10 -13.27 -13.74
N VAL A 7 6.84 -12.05 -13.28
CA VAL A 7 6.02 -11.79 -12.09
C VAL A 7 4.58 -12.30 -12.27
N ILE A 8 3.97 -12.11 -13.44
CA ILE A 8 2.63 -12.65 -13.72
C ILE A 8 2.61 -14.19 -13.64
N GLN A 9 3.63 -14.88 -14.19
CA GLN A 9 3.71 -16.33 -14.08
C GLN A 9 3.91 -16.77 -12.63
N LEU A 10 4.75 -16.08 -11.88
CA LEU A 10 4.99 -16.34 -10.46
C LEU A 10 3.68 -16.22 -9.64
N LEU A 11 2.92 -15.14 -9.84
CA LEU A 11 1.65 -14.94 -9.16
C LEU A 11 0.60 -16.00 -9.52
N LYS A 12 0.58 -16.47 -10.77
CA LYS A 12 -0.34 -17.52 -11.22
C LYS A 12 -0.07 -18.89 -10.59
N MET A 13 1.11 -19.11 -10.02
CA MET A 13 1.44 -20.33 -9.29
C MET A 13 0.77 -20.39 -7.90
N ASP A 14 0.35 -19.25 -7.37
CA ASP A 14 -0.35 -19.16 -6.09
C ASP A 14 -1.85 -18.88 -6.31
N PRO A 15 -2.74 -19.82 -5.97
CA PRO A 15 -4.19 -19.67 -6.19
C PRO A 15 -4.83 -18.56 -5.34
N SER A 16 -4.11 -17.96 -4.38
CA SER A 16 -4.59 -16.82 -3.60
C SER A 16 -4.55 -15.51 -4.39
N PHE A 17 -3.84 -15.47 -5.54
CA PHE A 17 -3.75 -14.31 -6.41
C PHE A 17 -4.57 -14.47 -7.69
N ASN A 18 -5.27 -13.40 -8.04
CA ASN A 18 -5.94 -13.27 -9.34
C ASN A 18 -5.37 -12.04 -10.06
N VAL A 19 -4.62 -12.26 -11.13
CA VAL A 19 -4.09 -11.18 -11.96
C VAL A 19 -5.21 -10.66 -12.87
N VAL A 20 -5.76 -9.50 -12.54
CA VAL A 20 -6.94 -8.91 -13.20
C VAL A 20 -6.59 -8.05 -14.41
N ALA A 21 -5.37 -7.49 -14.45
CA ALA A 21 -4.90 -6.68 -15.59
C ALA A 21 -3.36 -6.58 -15.62
N GLU A 22 -2.83 -6.17 -16.78
CA GLU A 22 -1.47 -5.68 -16.95
C GLU A 22 -1.47 -4.38 -17.76
N ALA A 23 -0.58 -3.46 -17.44
CA ALA A 23 -0.46 -2.17 -18.10
C ALA A 23 1.00 -1.87 -18.45
N GLY A 24 1.22 -1.12 -19.52
CA GLY A 24 2.55 -0.74 -19.99
C GLY A 24 2.87 0.75 -19.84
N ASP A 25 1.87 1.56 -19.60
CA ASP A 25 1.93 3.03 -19.53
C ASP A 25 0.90 3.57 -18.54
N PHE A 26 0.90 4.89 -18.36
CA PHE A 26 0.03 5.61 -17.43
C PHE A 26 -1.46 5.42 -17.75
N GLU A 27 -1.86 5.62 -19.00
CA GLU A 27 -3.26 5.57 -19.40
C GLU A 27 -3.85 4.17 -19.20
N ALA A 28 -3.15 3.14 -19.68
CA ALA A 28 -3.55 1.76 -19.49
C ALA A 28 -3.63 1.37 -18.01
N ALA A 29 -2.68 1.86 -17.17
CA ALA A 29 -2.70 1.62 -15.73
C ALA A 29 -3.93 2.23 -15.07
N MET A 30 -4.26 3.50 -15.38
CA MET A 30 -5.41 4.17 -14.77
C MET A 30 -6.75 3.61 -15.25
N VAL A 31 -6.85 3.17 -16.51
CA VAL A 31 -8.03 2.45 -17.02
C VAL A 31 -8.21 1.13 -16.26
N ALA A 32 -7.13 0.35 -16.13
CA ALA A 32 -7.18 -0.93 -15.42
C ALA A 32 -7.59 -0.75 -13.94
N VAL A 33 -7.05 0.26 -13.25
CA VAL A 33 -7.39 0.56 -11.86
C VAL A 33 -8.88 0.89 -11.70
N ARG A 34 -9.44 1.72 -12.60
CA ARG A 34 -10.86 2.13 -12.53
C ARG A 34 -11.83 1.01 -12.85
N GLU A 35 -11.50 0.19 -13.87
CA GLU A 35 -12.42 -0.83 -14.37
C GLU A 35 -12.33 -2.15 -13.61
N ARG A 36 -11.18 -2.48 -13.02
CA ARG A 36 -10.93 -3.79 -12.40
C ARG A 36 -10.89 -3.77 -10.88
N ASP A 37 -10.91 -2.58 -10.27
CA ASP A 37 -10.86 -2.37 -8.80
C ASP A 37 -9.88 -3.32 -8.09
N PRO A 38 -8.57 -3.25 -8.41
CA PRO A 38 -7.60 -4.18 -7.85
C PRO A 38 -7.35 -3.91 -6.37
N ASP A 39 -7.11 -4.96 -5.59
CA ASP A 39 -6.67 -4.81 -4.18
C ASP A 39 -5.20 -4.39 -4.08
N ILE A 40 -4.38 -4.81 -5.05
CA ILE A 40 -2.93 -4.58 -5.10
C ILE A 40 -2.51 -4.20 -6.51
N VAL A 41 -1.62 -3.23 -6.60
CA VAL A 41 -0.90 -2.87 -7.83
C VAL A 41 0.59 -3.07 -7.61
N LEU A 42 1.23 -3.85 -8.49
CA LEU A 42 2.69 -3.95 -8.57
C LEU A 42 3.18 -2.97 -9.62
N LEU A 43 3.97 -1.99 -9.21
CA LEU A 43 4.34 -0.84 -10.02
C LEU A 43 5.85 -0.70 -10.17
N ASP A 44 6.34 -0.66 -11.40
CA ASP A 44 7.75 -0.37 -11.67
C ASP A 44 8.04 1.11 -11.44
N LEU A 45 9.10 1.40 -10.67
CA LEU A 45 9.54 2.79 -10.47
C LEU A 45 10.07 3.40 -11.79
N ASN A 46 10.83 2.61 -12.56
CA ASN A 46 11.53 3.04 -13.76
C ASN A 46 10.79 2.63 -15.03
N MET A 47 9.80 3.42 -15.45
CA MET A 47 9.07 3.21 -16.70
C MET A 47 9.60 4.13 -17.81
N LYS A 48 9.50 3.68 -19.09
CA LYS A 48 10.16 4.38 -20.22
C LYS A 48 9.67 5.79 -20.50
N HIS A 49 8.42 6.12 -20.21
CA HIS A 49 7.78 7.38 -20.61
C HIS A 49 7.06 8.12 -19.49
N THR A 50 6.95 7.50 -18.31
CA THR A 50 6.24 8.05 -17.15
C THR A 50 6.93 7.57 -15.89
N SER A 51 7.11 8.43 -14.92
CA SER A 51 7.63 8.04 -13.61
C SER A 51 6.64 7.12 -12.89
N GLY A 52 7.12 6.01 -12.32
CA GLY A 52 6.29 5.18 -11.44
C GLY A 52 5.68 5.94 -10.28
N VAL A 53 6.35 7.01 -9.80
CA VAL A 53 5.83 7.90 -8.75
C VAL A 53 4.60 8.68 -9.22
N GLU A 54 4.53 9.10 -10.49
CA GLU A 54 3.36 9.79 -11.03
C GLU A 54 2.14 8.86 -11.07
N ILE A 55 2.33 7.61 -11.50
CA ILE A 55 1.26 6.59 -11.50
C ILE A 55 0.83 6.28 -10.07
N LEU A 56 1.78 6.09 -9.16
CA LEU A 56 1.52 5.88 -7.73
C LEU A 56 0.64 7.01 -7.17
N THR A 57 1.03 8.25 -7.39
CA THR A 57 0.29 9.43 -6.91
C THR A 57 -1.13 9.49 -7.49
N ALA A 58 -1.29 9.18 -8.78
CA ALA A 58 -2.61 9.15 -9.43
C ALA A 58 -3.50 8.04 -8.85
N ILE A 59 -2.96 6.83 -8.63
CA ILE A 59 -3.70 5.72 -8.01
C ILE A 59 -4.13 6.09 -6.59
N LYS A 60 -3.22 6.63 -5.78
CA LYS A 60 -3.50 7.01 -4.39
C LYS A 60 -4.47 8.20 -4.26
N THR A 61 -4.47 9.10 -5.23
CA THR A 61 -5.47 10.18 -5.34
C THR A 61 -6.84 9.62 -5.70
N PHE A 62 -6.90 8.63 -6.59
CA PHE A 62 -8.15 7.98 -6.99
C PHE A 62 -8.72 7.11 -5.85
N ASP A 63 -7.92 6.23 -5.29
CA ASP A 63 -8.29 5.39 -4.14
C ASP A 63 -7.09 5.07 -3.25
N PRO A 64 -6.95 5.72 -2.10
CA PRO A 64 -5.83 5.48 -1.18
C PRO A 64 -5.87 4.08 -0.52
N SER A 65 -6.98 3.34 -0.62
CA SER A 65 -7.09 1.97 -0.08
C SER A 65 -6.45 0.91 -0.97
N ILE A 66 -6.22 1.19 -2.26
CA ILE A 66 -5.47 0.32 -3.16
C ILE A 66 -4.02 0.23 -2.68
N ARG A 67 -3.52 -0.96 -2.45
CA ARG A 67 -2.12 -1.16 -2.07
C ARG A 67 -1.22 -1.06 -3.29
N VAL A 68 -0.22 -0.18 -3.22
CA VAL A 68 0.76 -0.04 -4.30
C VAL A 68 2.13 -0.48 -3.79
N ILE A 69 2.65 -1.55 -4.40
CA ILE A 69 3.97 -2.10 -4.11
C ILE A 69 4.91 -1.72 -5.24
N MET A 70 5.94 -0.96 -4.92
CA MET A 70 6.97 -0.58 -5.89
C MET A 70 7.89 -1.75 -6.18
N LEU A 71 8.14 -2.02 -7.46
CA LEU A 71 9.14 -2.99 -7.93
C LEU A 71 10.24 -2.24 -8.67
N THR A 72 11.49 -2.31 -8.21
CA THR A 72 12.56 -1.49 -8.74
C THR A 72 13.92 -2.18 -8.69
N VAL A 73 14.87 -1.67 -9.46
CA VAL A 73 16.30 -2.02 -9.34
C VAL A 73 17.06 -1.03 -8.45
N SER A 74 16.39 0.06 -8.01
CA SER A 74 17.03 1.07 -7.16
C SER A 74 16.96 0.68 -5.69
N ASP A 75 18.09 0.67 -5.03
CA ASP A 75 18.26 0.54 -3.59
C ASP A 75 18.46 1.90 -2.88
N SER A 76 18.25 3.00 -3.62
CA SER A 76 18.46 4.36 -3.14
C SER A 76 17.44 4.74 -2.04
N PRO A 77 17.91 5.20 -0.86
CA PRO A 77 17.03 5.71 0.19
C PRO A 77 16.15 6.88 -0.27
N SER A 78 16.63 7.73 -1.17
CA SER A 78 15.84 8.87 -1.69
C SER A 78 14.65 8.40 -2.53
N ASP A 79 14.82 7.39 -3.38
CA ASP A 79 13.74 6.82 -4.18
C ASP A 79 12.70 6.12 -3.28
N LEU A 80 13.18 5.40 -2.27
CA LEU A 80 12.34 4.80 -1.25
C LEU A 80 11.47 5.86 -0.57
N LEU A 81 12.09 6.90 0.00
CA LEU A 81 11.39 7.97 0.70
C LEU A 81 10.37 8.65 -0.20
N GLN A 82 10.75 8.97 -1.44
CA GLN A 82 9.84 9.56 -2.41
C GLN A 82 8.62 8.68 -2.67
N CYS A 83 8.79 7.36 -2.82
CA CYS A 83 7.69 6.43 -3.01
C CYS A 83 6.75 6.41 -1.79
N PHE A 84 7.30 6.30 -0.57
CA PHE A 84 6.46 6.27 0.64
C PHE A 84 5.78 7.61 0.93
N GLN A 85 6.44 8.73 0.69
CA GLN A 85 5.83 10.06 0.77
C GLN A 85 4.66 10.25 -0.22
N ASN A 86 4.67 9.52 -1.34
CA ASN A 86 3.57 9.50 -2.31
C ASN A 86 2.57 8.34 -2.08
N GLY A 87 2.71 7.60 -0.98
CA GLY A 87 1.71 6.65 -0.52
C GLY A 87 1.97 5.18 -0.88
N ALA A 88 3.18 4.79 -1.27
CA ALA A 88 3.52 3.38 -1.46
C ALA A 88 3.29 2.57 -0.17
N ASP A 89 2.84 1.34 -0.30
CA ASP A 89 2.62 0.39 0.80
C ASP A 89 3.74 -0.64 0.93
N GLY A 90 4.62 -0.71 -0.06
CA GLY A 90 5.79 -1.58 -0.05
C GLY A 90 6.80 -1.22 -1.14
N TYR A 91 8.03 -1.74 -1.00
CA TYR A 91 9.13 -1.47 -1.91
C TYR A 91 10.01 -2.72 -2.00
N LEU A 92 10.04 -3.34 -3.17
CA LEU A 92 10.74 -4.59 -3.45
C LEU A 92 11.79 -4.38 -4.54
N LEU A 93 12.94 -5.01 -4.35
CA LEU A 93 14.00 -5.01 -5.34
C LEU A 93 13.78 -6.15 -6.36
N LYS A 94 14.04 -5.86 -7.64
CA LYS A 94 13.88 -6.81 -8.75
C LYS A 94 14.95 -7.89 -8.83
N ASP A 95 16.04 -7.73 -8.07
CA ASP A 95 17.16 -8.68 -7.97
C ASP A 95 16.98 -9.73 -6.87
N GLN A 96 15.87 -9.67 -6.14
CA GLN A 96 15.49 -10.71 -5.17
C GLN A 96 15.12 -12.03 -5.88
N GLU A 97 15.29 -13.15 -5.16
CA GLU A 97 14.85 -14.45 -5.63
C GLU A 97 13.32 -14.46 -5.85
N PRO A 98 12.81 -15.13 -6.89
CA PRO A 98 11.39 -15.15 -7.22
C PRO A 98 10.48 -15.58 -6.07
N GLU A 99 10.91 -16.56 -5.28
CA GLU A 99 10.19 -17.07 -4.12
C GLU A 99 10.06 -16.00 -3.04
N GLN A 100 11.12 -15.22 -2.81
CA GLN A 100 11.11 -14.12 -1.86
C GLN A 100 10.17 -13.00 -2.31
N ILE A 101 10.16 -12.67 -3.61
CA ILE A 101 9.20 -11.68 -4.18
C ILE A 101 7.76 -12.14 -3.92
N LEU A 102 7.45 -13.42 -4.16
CA LEU A 102 6.11 -13.97 -3.93
C LEU A 102 5.71 -13.89 -2.46
N GLU A 103 6.58 -14.32 -1.54
CA GLU A 103 6.32 -14.23 -0.10
C GLU A 103 6.08 -12.78 0.35
N ASP A 104 6.86 -11.86 -0.17
CA ASP A 104 6.75 -10.45 0.20
C ASP A 104 5.45 -9.83 -0.37
N ILE A 105 5.04 -10.19 -1.59
CA ILE A 105 3.72 -9.81 -2.10
C ILE A 105 2.59 -10.42 -1.25
N GLN A 106 2.73 -11.67 -0.79
CA GLN A 106 1.76 -12.29 0.13
C GLN A 106 1.67 -11.55 1.47
N LYS A 107 2.80 -11.12 2.05
CA LYS A 107 2.84 -10.28 3.27
C LYS A 107 2.16 -8.95 3.02
N ALA A 108 2.46 -8.30 1.89
CA ALA A 108 1.84 -7.05 1.49
C ALA A 108 0.32 -7.21 1.29
N ALA A 109 -0.13 -8.31 0.67
CA ALA A 109 -1.56 -8.64 0.55
C ALA A 109 -2.27 -8.75 1.90
N LYS A 110 -1.56 -9.20 2.92
CA LYS A 110 -2.04 -9.27 4.30
C LYS A 110 -1.95 -7.93 5.05
N GLY A 111 -1.53 -6.84 4.39
CA GLY A 111 -1.45 -5.50 4.98
C GLY A 111 -0.16 -5.22 5.74
N GLN A 112 0.85 -6.06 5.60
CA GLN A 112 2.18 -5.80 6.15
C GLN A 112 2.96 -4.90 5.20
N THR A 113 3.78 -4.00 5.77
CA THR A 113 4.75 -3.24 4.98
C THR A 113 5.92 -4.14 4.63
N VAL A 114 6.29 -4.14 3.36
CA VAL A 114 7.40 -4.98 2.87
C VAL A 114 8.56 -4.09 2.47
N LEU A 115 9.65 -4.20 3.24
CA LEU A 115 10.89 -3.44 3.10
C LEU A 115 12.08 -4.25 3.60
N SER A 116 13.27 -3.94 3.13
CA SER A 116 14.50 -4.41 3.77
C SER A 116 14.66 -3.83 5.19
N ALA A 117 15.36 -4.54 6.06
CA ALA A 117 15.54 -4.11 7.46
C ALA A 117 16.22 -2.73 7.57
N SER A 118 17.18 -2.43 6.69
CA SER A 118 17.88 -1.13 6.64
C SER A 118 16.97 0.03 6.24
N MET A 119 15.97 -0.24 5.41
CA MET A 119 15.03 0.77 4.92
C MET A 119 13.89 1.04 5.91
N ASN A 120 13.57 0.08 6.78
CA ASN A 120 12.50 0.24 7.78
C ASN A 120 12.76 1.40 8.74
N GLN A 121 13.99 1.59 9.19
CA GLN A 121 14.34 2.68 10.11
C GLN A 121 14.22 4.04 9.41
N ALA A 122 14.78 4.19 8.21
CA ALA A 122 14.70 5.43 7.44
C ALA A 122 13.24 5.83 7.15
N LEU A 123 12.40 4.86 6.80
CA LEU A 123 10.97 5.10 6.58
C LEU A 123 10.25 5.55 7.85
N ALA A 124 10.52 4.89 8.99
CA ALA A 124 9.89 5.24 10.26
C ALA A 124 10.23 6.66 10.70
N GLU A 125 11.47 7.10 10.53
CA GLU A 125 11.93 8.45 10.83
C GLU A 125 11.21 9.48 9.93
N CYS A 126 11.17 9.24 8.62
CA CYS A 126 10.52 10.14 7.67
C CYS A 126 9.00 10.29 7.92
N LEU A 127 8.30 9.19 8.16
CA LEU A 127 6.86 9.23 8.43
C LEU A 127 6.53 9.90 9.77
N ARG A 128 7.42 9.82 10.76
CA ARG A 128 7.28 10.57 12.01
C ARG A 128 7.34 12.07 11.79
N GLU A 129 8.34 12.56 11.06
CA GLU A 129 8.47 13.99 10.76
C GLU A 129 7.23 14.55 10.05
N GLU A 130 6.67 13.83 9.08
CA GLU A 130 5.42 14.23 8.42
C GLU A 130 4.18 14.16 9.32
N SER A 131 4.13 13.19 10.23
CA SER A 131 2.97 12.98 11.12
C SER A 131 2.77 14.13 12.09
N PHE A 132 3.85 14.72 12.61
CA PHE A 132 3.79 15.85 13.53
C PHE A 132 3.35 17.17 12.88
N SER A 133 3.42 17.27 11.54
CA SER A 133 3.12 18.52 10.83
C SER A 133 1.63 18.74 10.52
N LYS A 134 0.77 17.75 10.71
CA LYS A 134 -0.67 17.83 10.38
C LYS A 134 -1.54 17.51 11.58
N GLU A 135 -2.29 18.50 12.09
CA GLU A 135 -3.41 18.24 13.01
C GLU A 135 -4.48 17.39 12.30
N ARG A 136 -4.57 16.12 12.66
CA ARG A 136 -5.60 15.21 12.16
C ARG A 136 -6.69 15.06 13.21
N ARG A 137 -7.94 15.29 12.79
CA ARG A 137 -9.09 15.33 13.69
C ARG A 137 -9.72 13.94 13.84
N VAL A 138 -9.26 13.17 14.82
CA VAL A 138 -9.88 11.88 15.19
C VAL A 138 -11.37 12.03 15.53
N SER A 139 -11.79 13.22 15.97
CA SER A 139 -13.20 13.54 16.25
C SER A 139 -14.13 13.45 15.02
N GLU A 140 -13.58 13.48 13.80
CA GLU A 140 -14.35 13.32 12.56
C GLU A 140 -14.65 11.84 12.23
N LEU A 141 -14.00 10.91 12.93
CA LEU A 141 -14.25 9.48 12.76
C LEU A 141 -15.46 9.03 13.58
N THR A 142 -16.26 8.18 12.97
CA THR A 142 -17.29 7.39 13.69
C THR A 142 -16.62 6.39 14.63
N GLU A 143 -17.32 5.87 15.63
CA GLU A 143 -16.78 4.85 16.55
C GLU A 143 -16.32 3.60 15.80
N ARG A 144 -16.99 3.25 14.69
CA ARG A 144 -16.60 2.13 13.85
C ARG A 144 -15.28 2.38 13.11
N GLU A 145 -15.11 3.57 12.57
CA GLU A 145 -13.88 4.00 11.90
C GLU A 145 -12.70 4.10 12.89
N LYS A 146 -12.93 4.57 14.12
CA LYS A 146 -11.92 4.54 15.20
C LYS A 146 -11.48 3.11 15.52
N SER A 147 -12.45 2.18 15.64
CA SER A 147 -12.16 0.76 15.87
C SER A 147 -11.33 0.16 14.74
N VAL A 148 -11.66 0.47 13.49
CA VAL A 148 -10.88 0.06 12.33
C VAL A 148 -9.46 0.64 12.38
N LEU A 149 -9.30 1.92 12.70
CA LEU A 149 -7.99 2.58 12.80
C LEU A 149 -7.11 1.96 13.89
N LYS A 150 -7.68 1.62 15.06
CA LYS A 150 -6.98 0.88 16.13
C LYS A 150 -6.44 -0.46 15.65
N LEU A 151 -7.24 -1.21 14.90
CA LEU A 151 -6.83 -2.52 14.37
C LEU A 151 -5.79 -2.38 13.24
N ILE A 152 -5.86 -1.31 12.44
CA ILE A 152 -4.81 -0.96 11.47
C ILE A 152 -3.48 -0.70 12.19
N ALA A 153 -3.49 0.06 13.31
CA ALA A 153 -2.30 0.33 14.11
C ALA A 153 -1.66 -0.94 14.68
N GLN A 154 -2.46 -1.98 14.90
CA GLN A 154 -2.00 -3.32 15.33
C GLN A 154 -1.48 -4.19 14.17
N GLY A 155 -1.47 -3.68 12.94
CA GLY A 155 -1.04 -4.42 11.75
C GLY A 155 -2.03 -5.49 11.28
N LYS A 156 -3.32 -5.43 11.71
CA LYS A 156 -4.34 -6.40 11.32
C LYS A 156 -4.70 -6.28 9.84
N THR A 157 -4.92 -7.40 9.16
CA THR A 157 -5.44 -7.46 7.78
C THR A 157 -6.92 -7.11 7.73
N ASN A 158 -7.49 -6.82 6.55
CA ASN A 158 -8.92 -6.59 6.42
C ASN A 158 -9.74 -7.80 6.91
N LYS A 159 -9.28 -9.02 6.61
CA LYS A 159 -9.92 -10.27 7.07
C LYS A 159 -9.93 -10.40 8.60
N GLU A 160 -8.81 -10.06 9.26
CA GLU A 160 -8.73 -10.08 10.74
C GLU A 160 -9.58 -8.98 11.36
N ILE A 161 -9.62 -7.78 10.74
CA ILE A 161 -10.47 -6.67 11.15
C ILE A 161 -11.95 -7.07 11.00
N GLY A 162 -12.31 -7.66 9.85
CA GLY A 162 -13.67 -8.15 9.59
C GLY A 162 -14.11 -9.16 10.64
N LYS A 163 -13.24 -10.13 10.97
CA LYS A 163 -13.49 -11.10 12.03
C LYS A 163 -13.62 -10.46 13.41
N ALA A 164 -12.76 -9.51 13.76
CA ALA A 164 -12.78 -8.82 15.05
C ALA A 164 -14.00 -7.91 15.23
N LEU A 165 -14.51 -7.35 14.14
CA LEU A 165 -15.63 -6.43 14.14
C LEU A 165 -16.94 -7.05 13.64
N GLU A 166 -16.95 -8.35 13.31
CA GLU A 166 -18.12 -9.09 12.79
C GLU A 166 -18.73 -8.48 11.52
N ILE A 167 -17.88 -8.07 10.57
CA ILE A 167 -18.28 -7.52 9.27
C ILE A 167 -17.49 -8.17 8.13
N SER A 168 -18.01 -8.05 6.89
CA SER A 168 -17.32 -8.58 5.70
C SER A 168 -16.02 -7.83 5.39
N ASP A 169 -15.09 -8.51 4.72
CA ASP A 169 -13.84 -7.89 4.24
C ASP A 169 -14.11 -6.67 3.34
N GLY A 170 -15.14 -6.75 2.48
CA GLY A 170 -15.58 -5.64 1.65
C GLY A 170 -16.04 -4.43 2.46
N THR A 171 -16.78 -4.67 3.56
CA THR A 171 -17.20 -3.59 4.48
C THR A 171 -15.98 -2.98 5.18
N VAL A 172 -14.99 -3.78 5.56
CA VAL A 172 -13.73 -3.26 6.11
C VAL A 172 -13.00 -2.38 5.10
N LYS A 173 -12.92 -2.80 3.82
CA LYS A 173 -12.30 -2.00 2.74
C LYS A 173 -12.95 -0.62 2.65
N VAL A 174 -14.27 -0.52 2.73
CA VAL A 174 -15.00 0.76 2.73
C VAL A 174 -14.64 1.61 3.95
N HIS A 175 -14.61 1.03 5.15
CA HIS A 175 -14.22 1.78 6.36
C HIS A 175 -12.76 2.25 6.31
N VAL A 176 -11.84 1.40 5.82
CA VAL A 176 -10.43 1.79 5.61
C VAL A 176 -10.34 2.98 4.67
N LYS A 177 -11.03 2.92 3.52
CA LYS A 177 -11.07 4.04 2.56
C LYS A 177 -11.58 5.33 3.22
N HIS A 178 -12.66 5.27 3.99
CA HIS A 178 -13.21 6.44 4.69
C HIS A 178 -12.23 7.00 5.74
N VAL A 179 -11.57 6.14 6.53
CA VAL A 179 -10.56 6.56 7.52
C VAL A 179 -9.41 7.29 6.83
N LEU A 180 -8.85 6.69 5.77
CA LEU A 180 -7.74 7.29 5.04
C LEU A 180 -8.12 8.63 4.43
N HIS A 181 -9.31 8.73 3.85
CA HIS A 181 -9.81 9.97 3.25
C HIS A 181 -10.08 11.06 4.30
N LYS A 182 -10.80 10.75 5.38
CA LYS A 182 -11.15 11.72 6.44
C LYS A 182 -9.92 12.30 7.15
N LEU A 183 -8.91 11.46 7.38
CA LEU A 183 -7.68 11.89 8.03
C LEU A 183 -6.58 12.27 7.04
N SER A 184 -6.88 12.33 5.74
CA SER A 184 -5.94 12.68 4.67
C SER A 184 -4.66 11.83 4.69
N PHE A 185 -4.78 10.55 5.01
CA PHE A 185 -3.69 9.60 4.87
C PHE A 185 -3.54 9.15 3.41
N ARG A 186 -2.31 9.06 2.93
CA ARG A 186 -1.98 8.59 1.58
C ARG A 186 -1.94 7.06 1.47
N SER A 187 -1.68 6.39 2.61
CA SER A 187 -1.61 4.92 2.66
C SER A 187 -2.04 4.38 4.02
N ARG A 188 -2.31 3.06 4.05
CA ARG A 188 -2.56 2.32 5.28
C ARG A 188 -1.34 2.33 6.21
N VAL A 189 -0.13 2.32 5.64
CA VAL A 189 1.13 2.36 6.39
C VAL A 189 1.25 3.68 7.16
N GLU A 190 1.00 4.80 6.49
CA GLU A 190 0.98 6.12 7.12
C GLU A 190 -0.05 6.16 8.27
N ALA A 191 -1.25 5.64 8.05
CA ALA A 191 -2.28 5.55 9.08
C ALA A 191 -1.85 4.69 10.27
N ALA A 192 -1.19 3.55 10.03
CA ALA A 192 -0.70 2.66 11.08
C ALA A 192 0.40 3.30 11.94
N VAL A 193 1.37 3.97 11.30
CA VAL A 193 2.46 4.65 11.99
C VAL A 193 1.90 5.79 12.84
N TRP A 194 1.08 6.66 12.26
CA TRP A 194 0.46 7.77 12.97
C TRP A 194 -0.40 7.30 14.16
N ALA A 195 -1.22 6.26 13.97
CA ALA A 195 -2.12 5.77 15.01
C ALA A 195 -1.39 5.13 16.20
N LYS A 196 -0.19 4.55 15.98
CA LYS A 196 0.66 4.03 17.09
C LYS A 196 1.20 5.14 18.01
N GLU A 197 1.34 6.34 17.50
CA GLU A 197 1.87 7.48 18.25
C GLU A 197 0.77 8.20 19.05
N GLN A 198 -0.51 7.98 18.71
CA GLN A 198 -1.64 8.56 19.42
C GLN A 198 -1.93 7.81 20.73
N LYS A 199 -1.68 8.48 21.87
CA LYS A 199 -1.89 7.89 23.21
C LYS A 199 -3.37 7.66 23.58
N ASN A 200 -4.32 8.27 22.86
CA ASN A 200 -5.76 8.30 23.18
C ASN A 200 -6.66 7.85 22.03
N LEU A 201 -6.22 6.93 21.23
CA LEU A 201 -7.02 6.35 20.13
C LEU A 201 -7.90 5.20 20.64
#